data_915c12e6717e4e44b5314953c5c95ad2
#
_entry.id   915c12e6717e4e44b5314953c5c95ad2
#
_cell.length_a   1.000
_cell.length_b   1.000
_cell.length_c   1.000
_cell.angle_alpha   90.00
_cell.angle_beta   90.00
_cell.angle_gamma   90.00
#
_symmetry.space_group_name_H-M   'P 1'
#
loop_
_entity.id
_entity.type
_entity.pdbx_description
1 polymer ?
#
loop_
_entity_poly.entity_id
_entity_poly.type
_entity_poly.pdbx_seq_one_letter_code
_entity_poly.pdbx_strand_id
1 'polypeptide(L)'
;MNSLALVRNNVSVKIQDKPLTIEIIRRKPVLKRVSSEAEYEYNGHFRSFHEINIEKKENDVASLKCKGFGVAASLNLHLTDQFLEIRWESESGIIESISDTWIAPDKTYWYGQGQLQYQVFPLDDHISEMKPFLATNIQVPLWLTKSGVGILVDNYQLFETRFDRGITIRGLDFKSFSYRIIVGNNIQDARKISLKRIGLPKRIPDERVLVKPIFTTWVEFKKEVNQEKVMDFASNIRKRNFPCSVIQIDDKWEENYGDFTFDPSKFPDPKRMVDAIHEMGCLATLWVYPFINYESENYDYAKNKNYLVMNPDGDKPAEIKWWDGKGGLLDLSNPEAKRWFNEKLEALKRNYGFDGFKFDAGDGRFFPISRSDGGIARPVKIGKTQGGLTPNRYTDEWLKFIYENQYDLAEARVGYLAQRFGVIAREGDKESTWGLDNGLHAAITQALTLSLTGYPYIMPDMIGGNQYRYKCDKDLFIRWVEAVAFMPIVEYSITPWTYDEETTEIAKRYSLLHSSLGSYYVSLAVNAKERGDPIVCPLVLRFPEDDYCACINDEYLIGNLLVAPVIEKKRSEREVYLPRGVWLDFWSGEKMEGPKTVTVEAPLKRLPLYIETQDSNLVAAMKKAKREIFKK
;
A
#
# COMPACT_ATOMS: atom_id res chain seq x y z
N MET A 1 9.12 34.26 -28.35
CA MET A 1 8.51 33.50 -27.25
C MET A 1 7.04 33.36 -27.58
N ASN A 2 6.63 32.16 -28.01
CA ASN A 2 5.23 31.88 -28.28
C ASN A 2 4.57 31.38 -26.99
N SER A 3 3.37 31.86 -26.73
CA SER A 3 2.57 31.41 -25.60
C SER A 3 1.19 30.98 -26.04
N LEU A 4 0.67 29.95 -25.38
CA LEU A 4 -0.63 29.38 -25.65
C LEU A 4 -1.38 29.21 -24.35
N ALA A 5 -2.70 29.34 -24.37
CA ALA A 5 -3.54 28.93 -23.23
C ALA A 5 -4.62 27.96 -23.71
N LEU A 6 -4.76 26.85 -22.99
CA LEU A 6 -5.93 26.00 -23.01
C LEU A 6 -6.86 26.44 -21.90
N VAL A 7 -8.16 26.46 -22.14
CA VAL A 7 -9.14 26.90 -21.15
C VAL A 7 -10.34 25.97 -21.17
N ARG A 8 -10.70 25.49 -19.96
CA ARG A 8 -11.90 24.69 -19.75
C ARG A 8 -12.47 24.97 -18.36
N ASN A 9 -13.73 25.35 -18.29
CA ASN A 9 -14.38 25.76 -17.05
C ASN A 9 -13.57 26.85 -16.31
N ASN A 10 -13.20 26.58 -15.04
CA ASN A 10 -12.41 27.47 -14.19
C ASN A 10 -10.91 27.15 -14.18
N VAL A 11 -10.44 26.32 -15.11
CA VAL A 11 -9.04 25.92 -15.26
C VAL A 11 -8.47 26.52 -16.55
N SER A 12 -7.29 27.08 -16.44
CA SER A 12 -6.48 27.46 -17.62
C SER A 12 -5.09 26.83 -17.50
N VAL A 13 -4.55 26.45 -18.66
CA VAL A 13 -3.21 25.91 -18.79
C VAL A 13 -2.41 26.81 -19.71
N LYS A 14 -1.45 27.55 -19.16
CA LYS A 14 -0.53 28.37 -19.92
C LYS A 14 0.67 27.57 -20.36
N ILE A 15 1.02 27.63 -21.63
CA ILE A 15 2.15 26.94 -22.23
C ILE A 15 3.08 27.98 -22.85
N GLN A 16 4.37 27.88 -22.56
CA GLN A 16 5.42 28.75 -23.16
C GLN A 16 6.50 27.84 -23.75
N ASP A 17 7.05 28.25 -24.90
CA ASP A 17 7.99 27.44 -25.67
C ASP A 17 9.48 27.62 -25.28
N LYS A 18 9.86 28.73 -24.65
CA LYS A 18 11.28 29.06 -24.36
C LYS A 18 11.46 29.71 -22.99
N PRO A 19 11.84 29.00 -21.96
CA PRO A 19 11.90 27.52 -21.85
C PRO A 19 10.50 26.90 -21.85
N LEU A 20 10.40 25.59 -22.14
CA LEU A 20 9.11 24.89 -22.08
C LEU A 20 8.59 24.90 -20.65
N THR A 21 7.56 25.68 -20.44
CA THR A 21 6.83 25.68 -19.16
C THR A 21 5.35 25.42 -19.40
N ILE A 22 4.73 24.73 -18.47
CA ILE A 22 3.28 24.48 -18.45
C ILE A 22 2.79 24.85 -17.07
N GLU A 23 1.94 25.86 -16.98
CA GLU A 23 1.42 26.36 -15.73
C GLU A 23 -0.09 26.13 -15.65
N ILE A 24 -0.53 25.41 -14.64
CA ILE A 24 -1.94 25.13 -14.37
C ILE A 24 -2.45 26.16 -13.38
N ILE A 25 -3.51 26.86 -13.77
CA ILE A 25 -4.08 27.99 -13.04
C ILE A 25 -5.55 27.71 -12.77
N ARG A 26 -5.93 27.83 -11.49
CA ARG A 26 -7.31 27.82 -10.99
C ARG A 26 -7.45 28.95 -9.97
N ARG A 27 -7.94 30.14 -10.44
CA ARG A 27 -7.88 31.43 -9.73
C ARG A 27 -6.46 31.93 -9.48
N LYS A 28 -5.53 31.07 -9.08
CA LYS A 28 -4.08 31.30 -8.90
C LYS A 28 -3.30 30.10 -9.44
N PRO A 29 -2.00 30.21 -9.72
CA PRO A 29 -1.16 29.09 -10.09
C PRO A 29 -1.21 27.97 -9.02
N VAL A 30 -1.41 26.73 -9.45
CA VAL A 30 -1.54 25.57 -8.56
C VAL A 30 -0.49 24.50 -8.83
N LEU A 31 0.05 24.44 -10.07
CA LEU A 31 1.14 23.52 -10.43
C LEU A 31 1.87 24.07 -11.65
N LYS A 32 3.18 23.89 -11.71
CA LYS A 32 4.02 24.34 -12.83
C LYS A 32 5.02 23.25 -13.22
N ARG A 33 5.02 22.87 -14.50
CA ARG A 33 6.14 22.18 -15.11
C ARG A 33 7.27 23.15 -15.34
N VAL A 34 8.44 22.79 -14.89
CA VAL A 34 9.66 23.57 -15.14
C VAL A 34 10.58 22.83 -16.11
N SER A 35 11.25 23.58 -16.96
CA SER A 35 12.31 23.02 -17.79
C SER A 35 13.50 22.61 -16.92
N SER A 36 14.09 21.48 -17.23
CA SER A 36 15.28 20.97 -16.57
C SER A 36 16.37 20.65 -17.59
N GLU A 37 17.61 20.53 -17.16
CA GLU A 37 18.73 20.10 -18.03
C GLU A 37 18.64 18.60 -18.42
N ALA A 38 17.67 17.87 -17.90
CA ALA A 38 17.48 16.43 -18.03
C ALA A 38 16.08 16.08 -18.55
N GLU A 39 15.62 16.71 -19.65
CA GLU A 39 14.30 16.44 -20.22
C GLU A 39 14.25 15.09 -20.95
N TYR A 40 15.35 14.67 -21.58
CA TYR A 40 15.44 13.36 -22.22
C TYR A 40 16.85 12.76 -22.09
N GLU A 41 16.95 11.44 -22.27
CA GLU A 41 18.20 10.69 -22.29
C GLU A 41 18.44 10.13 -23.69
N TYR A 42 19.65 10.36 -24.21
CA TYR A 42 20.11 9.90 -25.51
C TYR A 42 21.56 9.48 -25.45
N ASN A 43 21.87 8.24 -25.85
CA ASN A 43 23.20 7.62 -25.74
C ASN A 43 23.81 7.77 -24.32
N GLY A 44 23.01 7.54 -23.28
CA GLY A 44 23.43 7.63 -21.87
C GLY A 44 23.65 9.05 -21.35
N HIS A 45 23.28 10.09 -22.11
CA HIS A 45 23.43 11.49 -21.71
C HIS A 45 22.10 12.20 -21.59
N PHE A 46 21.89 12.89 -20.47
CA PHE A 46 20.73 13.74 -20.26
C PHE A 46 20.87 15.07 -20.99
N ARG A 47 19.79 15.54 -21.61
CA ARG A 47 19.73 16.75 -22.44
C ARG A 47 18.38 17.43 -22.34
N SER A 48 18.32 18.69 -22.81
CA SER A 48 17.08 19.45 -22.97
C SER A 48 16.74 19.62 -24.45
N PHE A 49 15.45 19.77 -24.76
CA PHE A 49 15.02 20.14 -26.10
C PHE A 49 15.41 21.59 -26.37
N HIS A 50 16.00 21.85 -27.55
CA HIS A 50 16.49 23.17 -27.95
C HIS A 50 15.54 23.88 -28.90
N GLU A 51 14.66 23.18 -29.57
CA GLU A 51 13.63 23.76 -30.44
C GLU A 51 12.27 23.17 -30.07
N ILE A 52 11.31 24.06 -29.76
CA ILE A 52 9.95 23.68 -29.40
C ILE A 52 8.99 24.54 -30.21
N ASN A 53 8.12 23.88 -30.98
CA ASN A 53 7.16 24.56 -31.84
C ASN A 53 5.74 24.08 -31.52
N ILE A 54 4.82 25.02 -31.34
CA ILE A 54 3.40 24.71 -31.16
C ILE A 54 2.80 24.51 -32.55
N GLU A 55 2.36 23.30 -32.88
CA GLU A 55 1.83 22.92 -34.20
C GLU A 55 0.31 23.00 -34.27
N LYS A 56 -0.37 22.59 -33.21
CA LYS A 56 -1.83 22.52 -33.17
C LYS A 56 -2.38 23.18 -31.92
N LYS A 57 -3.47 23.94 -32.09
CA LYS A 57 -4.21 24.56 -31.01
C LYS A 57 -5.71 24.42 -31.25
N GLU A 58 -6.39 23.88 -30.26
CA GLU A 58 -7.84 23.96 -30.07
C GLU A 58 -8.10 24.54 -28.66
N ASN A 59 -9.36 24.76 -28.27
CA ASN A 59 -9.65 25.36 -26.95
C ASN A 59 -9.11 24.53 -25.78
N ASP A 60 -9.05 23.21 -25.94
CA ASP A 60 -8.68 22.24 -24.90
C ASP A 60 -7.56 21.28 -25.34
N VAL A 61 -7.03 21.41 -26.57
CA VAL A 61 -5.97 20.54 -27.11
C VAL A 61 -4.80 21.35 -27.62
N ALA A 62 -3.58 20.93 -27.30
CA ALA A 62 -2.34 21.45 -27.87
C ALA A 62 -1.41 20.29 -28.26
N SER A 63 -0.68 20.48 -29.37
CA SER A 63 0.41 19.58 -29.78
C SER A 63 1.67 20.40 -30.01
N LEU A 64 2.77 19.95 -29.46
CA LEU A 64 4.07 20.60 -29.56
C LEU A 64 5.07 19.63 -30.18
N LYS A 65 5.88 20.13 -31.12
CA LYS A 65 7.05 19.40 -31.63
C LYS A 65 8.30 19.86 -30.92
N CYS A 66 9.03 18.90 -30.39
CA CYS A 66 10.24 19.13 -29.61
C CYS A 66 11.42 18.48 -30.34
N LYS A 67 12.43 19.25 -30.69
CA LYS A 67 13.69 18.73 -31.28
C LYS A 67 14.83 18.84 -30.30
N GLY A 68 15.57 17.77 -30.20
CA GLY A 68 16.78 17.66 -29.44
C GLY A 68 17.95 17.21 -30.32
N PHE A 69 19.08 16.94 -29.71
CA PHE A 69 20.25 16.45 -30.42
C PHE A 69 20.01 15.00 -30.89
N GLY A 70 19.88 14.84 -32.22
CA GLY A 70 19.66 13.53 -32.85
C GLY A 70 18.28 12.89 -32.60
N VAL A 71 17.34 13.61 -32.00
CA VAL A 71 16.01 13.10 -31.63
C VAL A 71 14.91 14.14 -31.89
N ALA A 72 13.70 13.64 -32.12
CA ALA A 72 12.49 14.46 -32.08
C ALA A 72 11.37 13.74 -31.32
N ALA A 73 10.57 14.51 -30.61
CA ALA A 73 9.41 14.02 -29.87
C ALA A 73 8.24 14.99 -30.02
N SER A 74 7.03 14.49 -29.86
CA SER A 74 5.83 15.33 -29.70
C SER A 74 5.30 15.25 -28.28
N LEU A 75 4.83 16.40 -27.78
CA LEU A 75 4.10 16.54 -26.53
C LEU A 75 2.66 16.90 -26.85
N ASN A 76 1.74 16.02 -26.52
CA ASN A 76 0.32 16.21 -26.71
C ASN A 76 -0.35 16.49 -25.36
N LEU A 77 -1.13 17.55 -25.28
CA LEU A 77 -1.84 18.02 -24.10
C LEU A 77 -3.34 18.08 -24.40
N HIS A 78 -4.14 17.49 -23.52
CA HIS A 78 -5.60 17.54 -23.62
C HIS A 78 -6.21 17.90 -22.26
N LEU A 79 -6.85 19.06 -22.18
CA LEU A 79 -7.52 19.55 -20.98
C LEU A 79 -8.97 19.09 -20.96
N THR A 80 -9.30 18.18 -20.04
CA THR A 80 -10.66 17.74 -19.75
C THR A 80 -11.23 18.48 -18.53
N ASP A 81 -12.45 18.14 -18.10
CA ASP A 81 -13.07 18.76 -16.91
C ASP A 81 -12.32 18.44 -15.59
N GLN A 82 -11.59 17.31 -15.53
CA GLN A 82 -10.96 16.80 -14.32
C GLN A 82 -9.46 16.57 -14.45
N PHE A 83 -8.94 16.53 -15.69
CA PHE A 83 -7.54 16.20 -15.97
C PHE A 83 -6.93 17.10 -17.03
N LEU A 84 -5.62 17.36 -16.89
CA LEU A 84 -4.75 17.64 -18.02
C LEU A 84 -4.04 16.32 -18.37
N GLU A 85 -4.39 15.73 -19.51
CA GLU A 85 -3.71 14.55 -20.05
C GLU A 85 -2.42 14.98 -20.72
N ILE A 86 -1.32 14.32 -20.40
CA ILE A 86 0.03 14.58 -20.92
C ILE A 86 0.49 13.32 -21.62
N ARG A 87 0.89 13.46 -22.88
CA ARG A 87 1.40 12.34 -23.66
C ARG A 87 2.60 12.77 -24.50
N TRP A 88 3.73 12.19 -24.22
CA TRP A 88 4.93 12.24 -25.00
C TRP A 88 4.99 11.09 -25.99
N GLU A 89 5.49 11.32 -27.20
CA GLU A 89 5.72 10.32 -28.24
C GLU A 89 7.04 10.58 -28.94
N SER A 90 7.84 9.53 -29.15
CA SER A 90 9.06 9.62 -29.96
C SER A 90 8.69 9.70 -31.44
N GLU A 91 9.28 10.62 -32.20
CA GLU A 91 9.07 10.78 -33.64
C GLU A 91 10.27 10.34 -34.45
N SER A 92 11.46 10.59 -33.96
CA SER A 92 12.69 10.14 -34.60
C SER A 92 13.85 10.02 -33.60
N GLY A 93 14.80 9.17 -33.92
CA GLY A 93 15.89 8.82 -33.02
C GLY A 93 15.45 7.90 -31.87
N ILE A 94 16.40 7.43 -31.08
CA ILE A 94 16.15 6.59 -29.91
C ILE A 94 16.26 7.46 -28.67
N ILE A 95 15.13 7.71 -28.02
CA ILE A 95 15.06 8.36 -26.70
C ILE A 95 15.02 7.25 -25.67
N GLU A 96 16.00 7.19 -24.77
CA GLU A 96 16.10 6.15 -23.72
C GLU A 96 15.16 6.45 -22.55
N SER A 97 14.98 7.71 -22.22
CA SER A 97 13.98 8.17 -21.23
C SER A 97 13.51 9.61 -21.50
N ILE A 98 12.33 9.95 -21.01
CA ILE A 98 11.74 11.29 -21.04
C ILE A 98 11.33 11.73 -19.63
N SER A 99 11.57 12.98 -19.27
CA SER A 99 11.31 13.49 -17.92
C SER A 99 10.51 14.77 -17.90
N ASP A 100 9.59 14.86 -16.95
CA ASP A 100 8.89 16.09 -16.59
C ASP A 100 9.07 16.38 -15.10
N THR A 101 9.38 17.63 -14.76
CA THR A 101 9.48 18.09 -13.37
C THR A 101 8.37 19.07 -13.04
N TRP A 102 7.59 18.74 -12.01
CA TRP A 102 6.45 19.52 -11.55
C TRP A 102 6.69 20.09 -10.16
N ILE A 103 6.45 21.38 -10.00
CA ILE A 103 6.60 22.12 -8.74
C ILE A 103 5.25 22.74 -8.37
N ALA A 104 4.83 22.58 -7.14
CA ALA A 104 3.68 23.26 -6.56
C ALA A 104 4.13 24.50 -5.76
N PRO A 105 3.25 25.47 -5.53
CA PRO A 105 3.53 26.60 -4.64
C PRO A 105 3.92 26.15 -3.23
N ASP A 106 4.68 26.95 -2.52
CA ASP A 106 5.09 26.70 -1.13
C ASP A 106 3.88 26.38 -0.22
N LYS A 107 4.09 25.54 0.76
CA LYS A 107 3.08 25.06 1.73
C LYS A 107 1.89 24.35 1.09
N THR A 108 2.09 23.74 -0.08
CA THR A 108 1.04 22.98 -0.77
C THR A 108 0.91 21.58 -0.21
N TYR A 109 1.93 21.03 0.41
CA TYR A 109 2.04 19.69 0.99
C TYR A 109 1.67 18.58 0.00
N TRP A 110 2.63 17.68 -0.22
CA TRP A 110 2.47 16.53 -1.11
C TRP A 110 2.29 15.24 -0.32
N TYR A 111 1.44 14.37 -0.84
CA TYR A 111 1.15 13.05 -0.26
C TYR A 111 1.11 12.02 -1.36
N GLY A 112 1.39 10.76 -1.05
CA GLY A 112 1.17 9.68 -2.01
C GLY A 112 2.32 8.70 -2.14
N GLN A 113 2.48 8.16 -3.33
CA GLN A 113 3.39 7.16 -3.90
C GLN A 113 3.38 5.76 -3.23
N GLY A 114 2.45 5.49 -2.33
CA GLY A 114 2.39 4.20 -1.65
C GLY A 114 3.47 4.06 -0.58
N GLN A 115 3.86 2.84 -0.26
CA GLN A 115 4.78 2.55 0.83
C GLN A 115 6.24 2.76 0.44
N LEU A 116 6.97 3.40 1.32
CA LEU A 116 8.43 3.49 1.31
C LEU A 116 8.98 2.86 2.60
N GLN A 117 10.23 2.38 2.57
CA GLN A 117 10.87 1.87 3.77
C GLN A 117 11.05 2.97 4.84
N TYR A 118 11.45 4.17 4.42
CA TYR A 118 11.44 5.38 5.24
C TYR A 118 10.23 6.22 4.82
N GLN A 119 9.17 6.19 5.63
CA GLN A 119 7.89 6.78 5.26
C GLN A 119 7.63 8.09 5.99
N VAL A 120 7.73 9.18 5.27
CA VAL A 120 7.29 10.50 5.72
C VAL A 120 5.87 10.83 5.29
N PHE A 121 5.21 11.72 6.01
CA PHE A 121 3.89 12.22 5.72
C PHE A 121 3.73 13.62 6.34
N PRO A 122 3.60 14.72 5.53
CA PRO A 122 3.69 14.80 4.06
C PRO A 122 5.08 14.46 3.50
N LEU A 123 5.22 14.48 2.16
CA LEU A 123 6.48 14.14 1.46
C LEU A 123 7.50 15.30 1.44
N ASP A 124 7.08 16.52 1.74
CA ASP A 124 7.79 17.77 1.43
C ASP A 124 9.19 17.90 2.06
N ASP A 125 9.39 17.31 3.22
CA ASP A 125 10.65 17.42 3.96
C ASP A 125 11.63 16.28 3.69
N HIS A 126 11.39 15.47 2.66
CA HIS A 126 12.21 14.31 2.40
C HIS A 126 12.42 14.05 0.90
N ILE A 127 13.68 13.75 0.53
CA ILE A 127 13.98 13.27 -0.82
C ILE A 127 13.61 11.80 -0.91
N SER A 128 12.69 11.47 -1.81
CA SER A 128 12.26 10.09 -2.02
C SER A 128 12.29 9.70 -3.50
N GLU A 129 12.56 8.42 -3.74
CA GLU A 129 12.53 7.82 -5.07
C GLU A 129 11.52 6.67 -5.10
N MET A 130 10.84 6.52 -6.24
CA MET A 130 9.95 5.41 -6.49
C MET A 130 10.29 4.78 -7.83
N LYS A 131 10.49 3.46 -7.80
CA LYS A 131 10.71 2.61 -8.97
C LYS A 131 9.72 1.44 -8.88
N PRO A 132 8.47 1.59 -9.31
CA PRO A 132 7.42 0.59 -9.07
C PRO A 132 7.79 -0.80 -9.58
N PHE A 133 8.49 -0.86 -10.70
CA PHE A 133 8.95 -2.11 -11.31
C PHE A 133 10.07 -2.85 -10.52
N LEU A 134 10.61 -2.24 -9.48
CA LEU A 134 11.55 -2.83 -8.51
C LEU A 134 10.97 -2.87 -7.09
N ALA A 135 9.70 -2.53 -6.93
CA ALA A 135 9.08 -2.43 -5.62
C ALA A 135 9.01 -3.76 -4.90
N THR A 136 9.08 -3.67 -3.59
CA THR A 136 8.93 -4.78 -2.64
C THR A 136 7.61 -4.72 -1.87
N ASN A 137 6.86 -3.63 -2.05
CA ASN A 137 5.64 -3.31 -1.31
C ASN A 137 4.61 -2.66 -2.24
N ILE A 138 3.47 -2.26 -1.69
CA ILE A 138 2.44 -1.53 -2.42
C ILE A 138 2.99 -0.16 -2.85
N GLN A 139 3.12 0.05 -4.15
CA GLN A 139 3.53 1.30 -4.78
C GLN A 139 2.37 1.84 -5.59
N VAL A 140 1.93 3.05 -5.30
CA VAL A 140 0.79 3.66 -6.00
C VAL A 140 1.26 4.87 -6.80
N PRO A 141 1.10 4.89 -8.12
CA PRO A 141 1.56 6.00 -8.96
C PRO A 141 0.63 7.22 -8.88
N LEU A 142 0.32 7.63 -7.66
CA LEU A 142 -0.59 8.73 -7.35
C LEU A 142 0.04 9.66 -6.31
N TRP A 143 0.16 10.93 -6.65
CA TRP A 143 0.57 12.02 -5.77
C TRP A 143 -0.54 13.05 -5.71
N LEU A 144 -0.89 13.50 -4.52
CA LEU A 144 -1.93 14.49 -4.28
C LEU A 144 -1.37 15.65 -3.46
N THR A 145 -1.87 16.85 -3.71
CA THR A 145 -1.56 18.02 -2.89
C THR A 145 -2.77 18.45 -2.05
N LYS A 146 -2.52 19.11 -0.93
CA LYS A 146 -3.58 19.71 -0.11
C LYS A 146 -4.49 20.62 -0.93
N SER A 147 -3.92 21.35 -1.91
CA SER A 147 -4.67 22.28 -2.77
C SER A 147 -5.60 21.63 -3.79
N GLY A 148 -5.57 20.29 -3.92
CA GLY A 148 -6.44 19.54 -4.83
C GLY A 148 -5.87 19.29 -6.21
N VAL A 149 -4.58 19.54 -6.42
CA VAL A 149 -3.89 19.11 -7.63
C VAL A 149 -3.21 17.78 -7.36
N GLY A 150 -3.12 16.92 -8.36
CA GLY A 150 -2.43 15.65 -8.23
C GLY A 150 -1.83 15.18 -9.54
N ILE A 151 -1.03 14.12 -9.45
CA ILE A 151 -0.40 13.45 -10.59
C ILE A 151 -0.75 11.97 -10.51
N LEU A 152 -1.20 11.39 -11.61
CA LEU A 152 -1.56 9.98 -11.73
C LEU A 152 -0.96 9.37 -12.98
N VAL A 153 -0.18 8.29 -12.82
CA VAL A 153 0.27 7.44 -13.92
C VAL A 153 -0.64 6.21 -13.97
N ASP A 154 -1.73 6.28 -14.73
CA ASP A 154 -2.78 5.24 -14.76
C ASP A 154 -2.58 4.20 -15.87
N ASN A 155 -1.33 3.83 -16.09
CA ASN A 155 -0.91 2.79 -17.04
C ASN A 155 0.22 1.95 -16.45
N TYR A 156 0.66 0.92 -17.18
CA TYR A 156 1.69 -0.02 -16.73
C TYR A 156 3.06 0.19 -17.41
N GLN A 157 3.30 1.37 -17.95
CA GLN A 157 4.59 1.73 -18.53
C GLN A 157 5.69 1.74 -17.44
N LEU A 158 6.93 1.51 -17.85
CA LEU A 158 8.06 1.60 -16.94
C LEU A 158 8.41 3.07 -16.71
N PHE A 159 8.51 3.46 -15.47
CA PHE A 159 8.93 4.80 -15.09
C PHE A 159 9.56 4.79 -13.70
N GLU A 160 10.24 5.86 -13.39
CA GLU A 160 10.76 6.17 -12.06
C GLU A 160 10.41 7.60 -11.67
N THR A 161 10.37 7.88 -10.39
CA THR A 161 10.17 9.23 -9.88
C THR A 161 11.20 9.59 -8.84
N ARG A 162 11.48 10.91 -8.76
CA ARG A 162 12.22 11.52 -7.68
C ARG A 162 11.42 12.68 -7.14
N PHE A 163 11.16 12.68 -5.86
CA PHE A 163 10.57 13.80 -5.13
C PHE A 163 11.68 14.59 -4.44
N ASP A 164 11.76 15.89 -4.72
CA ASP A 164 12.69 16.84 -4.10
C ASP A 164 12.11 18.25 -4.29
N ARG A 165 11.35 18.74 -3.31
CA ARG A 165 10.56 20.00 -3.38
C ARG A 165 9.53 20.06 -4.53
N GLY A 166 9.37 18.99 -5.23
CA GLY A 166 8.52 18.77 -6.39
C GLY A 166 8.73 17.36 -6.88
N ILE A 167 8.04 16.99 -7.94
CA ILE A 167 8.13 15.63 -8.47
C ILE A 167 8.71 15.64 -9.89
N THR A 168 9.79 14.88 -10.10
CA THR A 168 10.29 14.51 -11.41
C THR A 168 9.79 13.12 -11.75
N ILE A 169 9.11 12.98 -12.88
CA ILE A 169 8.62 11.71 -13.41
C ILE A 169 9.41 11.41 -14.68
N ARG A 170 10.01 10.21 -14.75
CA ARG A 170 10.81 9.76 -15.89
C ARG A 170 10.25 8.47 -16.47
N GLY A 171 9.69 8.54 -17.68
CA GLY A 171 9.31 7.38 -18.48
C GLY A 171 10.54 6.70 -19.05
N LEU A 172 10.62 5.38 -18.96
CA LEU A 172 11.75 4.54 -19.39
C LEU A 172 11.38 3.76 -20.64
N ASP A 173 12.40 3.39 -21.46
CA ASP A 173 12.23 2.65 -22.73
C ASP A 173 11.23 3.36 -23.65
N PHE A 174 11.53 4.58 -24.00
CA PHE A 174 10.59 5.58 -24.47
C PHE A 174 10.19 5.41 -25.94
N LYS A 175 9.05 4.84 -26.20
CA LYS A 175 8.30 5.03 -27.44
C LYS A 175 7.16 6.03 -27.25
N SER A 176 6.47 5.93 -26.13
CA SER A 176 5.49 6.89 -25.66
C SER A 176 5.41 6.83 -24.15
N PHE A 177 5.10 7.95 -23.49
CA PHE A 177 4.87 8.01 -22.06
C PHE A 177 3.69 8.95 -21.76
N SER A 178 2.77 8.50 -20.92
CA SER A 178 1.60 9.31 -20.60
C SER A 178 1.25 9.24 -19.12
N TYR A 179 0.71 10.35 -18.63
CA TYR A 179 0.19 10.49 -17.27
C TYR A 179 -0.84 11.63 -17.23
N ARG A 180 -1.50 11.83 -16.11
CA ARG A 180 -2.53 12.85 -15.91
C ARG A 180 -2.21 13.75 -14.74
N ILE A 181 -2.46 15.03 -14.93
CA ILE A 181 -2.56 15.99 -13.83
C ILE A 181 -4.03 16.10 -13.44
N ILE A 182 -4.33 15.83 -12.18
CA ILE A 182 -5.66 15.94 -11.60
C ILE A 182 -5.88 17.40 -11.18
N VAL A 183 -7.07 17.93 -11.40
CA VAL A 183 -7.43 19.30 -11.01
C VAL A 183 -8.74 19.27 -10.23
N GLY A 184 -8.64 19.03 -8.93
CA GLY A 184 -9.74 19.09 -7.98
C GLY A 184 -9.78 20.39 -7.18
N ASN A 185 -10.79 20.57 -6.33
CA ASN A 185 -10.96 21.79 -5.52
C ASN A 185 -10.13 21.77 -4.22
N ASN A 186 -9.90 20.60 -3.67
CA ASN A 186 -9.08 20.30 -2.51
C ASN A 186 -8.63 18.83 -2.58
N ILE A 187 -7.88 18.37 -1.61
CA ILE A 187 -7.37 16.99 -1.57
C ILE A 187 -8.49 15.93 -1.59
N GLN A 188 -9.64 16.19 -0.96
CA GLN A 188 -10.79 15.26 -0.99
C GLN A 188 -11.32 15.07 -2.40
N ASP A 189 -11.49 16.19 -3.14
CA ASP A 189 -12.00 16.18 -4.50
C ASP A 189 -10.99 15.51 -5.45
N ALA A 190 -9.70 15.87 -5.35
CA ALA A 190 -8.64 15.24 -6.13
C ALA A 190 -8.55 13.73 -5.89
N ARG A 191 -8.69 13.29 -4.63
CA ARG A 191 -8.76 11.86 -4.27
C ARG A 191 -9.97 11.18 -4.90
N LYS A 192 -11.15 11.77 -4.83
CA LYS A 192 -12.38 11.22 -5.45
C LYS A 192 -12.22 11.06 -6.97
N ILE A 193 -11.64 12.07 -7.64
CA ILE A 193 -11.35 12.04 -9.07
C ILE A 193 -10.39 10.89 -9.39
N SER A 194 -9.33 10.74 -8.60
CA SER A 194 -8.34 9.66 -8.76
C SER A 194 -8.99 8.28 -8.62
N LEU A 195 -9.75 8.07 -7.55
CA LEU A 195 -10.39 6.79 -7.27
C LEU A 195 -11.47 6.43 -8.30
N LYS A 196 -12.20 7.41 -8.83
CA LYS A 196 -13.12 7.18 -9.95
C LYS A 196 -12.38 6.65 -11.19
N ARG A 197 -11.13 7.09 -11.39
CA ARG A 197 -10.30 6.65 -12.53
C ARG A 197 -9.64 5.28 -12.27
N ILE A 198 -9.07 5.05 -11.09
CA ILE A 198 -8.43 3.79 -10.70
C ILE A 198 -9.46 2.67 -10.51
N GLY A 199 -10.60 3.01 -9.91
CA GLY A 199 -11.69 2.11 -9.52
C GLY A 199 -11.79 1.92 -8.01
N LEU A 200 -13.02 1.90 -7.51
CA LEU A 200 -13.32 1.59 -6.10
C LEU A 200 -13.20 0.08 -5.84
N PRO A 201 -13.00 -0.33 -4.58
CA PRO A 201 -12.99 -1.74 -4.20
C PRO A 201 -14.31 -2.42 -4.61
N LYS A 202 -14.20 -3.55 -5.33
CA LYS A 202 -15.37 -4.29 -5.83
C LYS A 202 -15.97 -5.23 -4.80
N ARG A 203 -15.22 -5.53 -3.72
CA ARG A 203 -15.64 -6.40 -2.62
C ARG A 203 -15.12 -5.88 -1.28
N ILE A 204 -15.68 -6.41 -0.21
CA ILE A 204 -15.18 -6.33 1.16
C ILE A 204 -14.47 -7.66 1.44
N PRO A 205 -13.31 -7.69 2.12
CA PRO A 205 -12.72 -8.94 2.59
C PRO A 205 -13.64 -9.62 3.61
N ASP A 206 -13.36 -10.86 3.97
CA ASP A 206 -14.12 -11.58 5.00
C ASP A 206 -14.29 -10.70 6.25
N GLU A 207 -15.54 -10.41 6.63
CA GLU A 207 -15.85 -9.47 7.70
C GLU A 207 -15.29 -9.89 9.07
N ARG A 208 -15.02 -11.19 9.26
CA ARG A 208 -14.47 -11.71 10.53
C ARG A 208 -13.12 -11.11 10.87
N VAL A 209 -12.28 -10.79 9.87
CA VAL A 209 -10.96 -10.15 10.11
C VAL A 209 -11.07 -8.66 10.45
N LEU A 210 -12.18 -8.01 10.11
CA LEU A 210 -12.48 -6.65 10.53
C LEU A 210 -12.98 -6.59 12.00
N VAL A 211 -13.38 -7.72 12.56
CA VAL A 211 -14.00 -7.80 13.89
C VAL A 211 -13.04 -8.33 14.94
N LYS A 212 -12.15 -9.24 14.58
CA LYS A 212 -11.22 -9.88 15.53
C LYS A 212 -9.82 -9.97 14.91
N PRO A 213 -8.77 -9.91 15.74
CA PRO A 213 -7.39 -10.06 15.27
C PRO A 213 -7.12 -11.39 14.58
N ILE A 214 -6.14 -11.34 13.67
CA ILE A 214 -5.44 -12.49 13.08
C ILE A 214 -4.25 -12.85 14.00
N PHE A 215 -3.93 -14.13 14.12
CA PHE A 215 -2.72 -14.63 14.76
C PHE A 215 -1.92 -15.44 13.75
N THR A 216 -0.72 -14.96 13.38
CA THR A 216 0.18 -15.61 12.44
C THR A 216 1.38 -16.25 13.13
N THR A 217 1.85 -17.36 12.62
CA THR A 217 2.94 -18.15 13.22
C THR A 217 4.33 -17.60 12.92
N TRP A 218 4.46 -16.61 12.03
CA TRP A 218 5.76 -16.20 11.46
C TRP A 218 6.81 -15.79 12.48
N VAL A 219 6.56 -14.78 13.30
CA VAL A 219 7.61 -14.26 14.22
C VAL A 219 7.86 -15.24 15.35
N GLU A 220 6.84 -15.93 15.81
CA GLU A 220 6.93 -16.87 16.92
C GLU A 220 7.79 -18.10 16.56
N PHE A 221 7.63 -18.65 15.36
CA PHE A 221 8.27 -19.91 14.99
C PHE A 221 9.20 -19.83 13.79
N LYS A 222 9.08 -18.80 12.95
CA LYS A 222 9.81 -18.72 11.68
C LYS A 222 9.67 -20.05 10.91
N LYS A 223 10.72 -20.51 10.25
CA LYS A 223 10.75 -21.77 9.50
C LYS A 223 10.68 -23.04 10.35
N GLU A 224 10.75 -22.90 11.67
CA GLU A 224 10.62 -24.01 12.62
C GLU A 224 9.15 -24.35 12.96
N VAL A 225 8.20 -23.78 12.23
CA VAL A 225 6.77 -24.09 12.37
C VAL A 225 6.51 -25.56 12.08
N ASN A 226 5.65 -26.18 12.92
CA ASN A 226 5.16 -27.54 12.74
C ASN A 226 3.77 -27.68 13.37
N GLN A 227 3.12 -28.81 13.16
CA GLN A 227 1.75 -29.06 13.62
C GLN A 227 1.61 -28.93 15.14
N GLU A 228 2.54 -29.47 15.94
CA GLU A 228 2.51 -29.37 17.40
C GLU A 228 2.56 -27.92 17.88
N LYS A 229 3.50 -27.14 17.34
CA LYS A 229 3.64 -25.70 17.66
C LYS A 229 2.39 -24.90 17.29
N VAL A 230 1.79 -25.17 16.13
CA VAL A 230 0.53 -24.51 15.71
C VAL A 230 -0.60 -24.83 16.67
N MET A 231 -0.73 -26.09 17.09
CA MET A 231 -1.77 -26.52 18.02
C MET A 231 -1.58 -25.90 19.41
N ASP A 232 -0.36 -25.84 19.90
CA ASP A 232 -0.03 -25.18 21.18
C ASP A 232 -0.30 -23.67 21.12
N PHE A 233 0.07 -23.02 20.02
CA PHE A 233 -0.20 -21.61 19.78
C PHE A 233 -1.71 -21.32 19.83
N ALA A 234 -2.50 -22.07 19.07
CA ALA A 234 -3.96 -21.97 19.05
C ALA A 234 -4.60 -22.22 20.42
N SER A 235 -4.14 -23.27 21.12
CA SER A 235 -4.59 -23.61 22.48
C SER A 235 -4.30 -22.47 23.48
N ASN A 236 -3.13 -21.82 23.38
CA ASN A 236 -2.77 -20.71 24.25
C ASN A 236 -3.63 -19.46 24.00
N ILE A 237 -3.96 -19.13 22.74
CA ILE A 237 -4.90 -18.05 22.38
C ILE A 237 -6.26 -18.31 23.05
N ARG A 238 -6.80 -19.53 22.87
CA ARG A 238 -8.09 -19.94 23.45
C ARG A 238 -8.09 -19.90 24.98
N LYS A 239 -7.09 -20.51 25.64
CA LYS A 239 -6.97 -20.56 27.10
C LYS A 239 -6.95 -19.17 27.74
N ARG A 240 -6.38 -18.18 27.06
CA ARG A 240 -6.31 -16.80 27.53
C ARG A 240 -7.53 -15.96 27.10
N ASN A 241 -8.47 -16.56 26.38
CA ASN A 241 -9.68 -15.89 25.88
C ASN A 241 -9.37 -14.65 25.05
N PHE A 242 -8.35 -14.69 24.17
CA PHE A 242 -8.16 -13.66 23.18
C PHE A 242 -9.23 -13.76 22.08
N PRO A 243 -9.81 -12.63 21.62
CA PRO A 243 -10.58 -12.65 20.40
C PRO A 243 -9.66 -13.01 19.23
N CYS A 244 -10.05 -14.00 18.44
CA CYS A 244 -9.28 -14.48 17.29
C CYS A 244 -10.24 -14.74 16.12
N SER A 245 -9.90 -14.26 14.94
CA SER A 245 -10.62 -14.58 13.70
C SER A 245 -9.92 -15.69 12.92
N VAL A 246 -8.60 -15.62 12.82
CA VAL A 246 -7.79 -16.47 11.95
C VAL A 246 -6.54 -16.92 12.69
N ILE A 247 -6.19 -18.19 12.54
CA ILE A 247 -4.84 -18.71 12.79
C ILE A 247 -4.19 -18.93 11.43
N GLN A 248 -3.12 -18.19 11.17
CA GLN A 248 -2.40 -18.19 9.91
C GLN A 248 -1.10 -19.01 10.05
N ILE A 249 -0.96 -20.02 9.23
CA ILE A 249 0.25 -20.83 9.16
C ILE A 249 1.14 -20.22 8.09
N ASP A 250 2.29 -19.72 8.52
CA ASP A 250 3.26 -19.02 7.69
C ASP A 250 4.35 -19.98 7.14
N ASP A 251 5.40 -19.46 6.56
CA ASP A 251 6.58 -20.18 6.07
C ASP A 251 7.22 -20.98 7.24
N LYS A 252 7.63 -22.21 7.13
CA LYS A 252 7.75 -23.11 5.98
C LYS A 252 6.92 -24.38 6.26
N TRP A 253 5.80 -24.54 5.60
CA TRP A 253 4.89 -25.67 5.80
C TRP A 253 5.12 -26.81 4.78
N GLU A 254 5.71 -26.54 3.62
CA GLU A 254 6.02 -27.51 2.57
C GLU A 254 7.51 -27.94 2.61
N GLU A 255 7.82 -29.09 2.05
CA GLU A 255 9.19 -29.61 1.99
C GLU A 255 10.03 -28.80 1.03
N ASN A 256 9.62 -28.70 -0.25
CA ASN A 256 10.27 -27.86 -1.25
C ASN A 256 9.30 -26.77 -1.70
N TYR A 257 9.80 -25.56 -1.88
CA TYR A 257 8.98 -24.43 -2.28
C TYR A 257 8.44 -24.59 -3.70
N GLY A 258 7.10 -24.64 -3.82
CA GLY A 258 6.39 -24.89 -5.06
C GLY A 258 5.79 -26.27 -5.20
N ASP A 259 5.90 -27.14 -4.20
CA ASP A 259 5.28 -28.47 -4.18
C ASP A 259 3.77 -28.34 -3.91
N PHE A 260 3.35 -27.37 -3.10
CA PHE A 260 1.98 -27.16 -2.65
C PHE A 260 1.41 -28.39 -1.90
N THR A 261 2.29 -29.10 -1.19
CA THR A 261 1.97 -30.23 -0.33
C THR A 261 2.68 -30.08 1.01
N PHE A 262 2.02 -30.50 2.09
CA PHE A 262 2.62 -30.39 3.42
C PHE A 262 3.82 -31.33 3.57
N ASP A 263 4.87 -30.86 4.23
CA ASP A 263 5.96 -31.69 4.74
C ASP A 263 5.40 -32.65 5.81
N PRO A 264 5.34 -33.97 5.54
CA PRO A 264 4.73 -34.92 6.47
C PRO A 264 5.53 -35.10 7.76
N SER A 265 6.82 -34.75 7.77
CA SER A 265 7.64 -34.77 8.98
C SER A 265 7.31 -33.65 9.95
N LYS A 266 6.85 -32.51 9.44
CA LYS A 266 6.42 -31.35 10.23
C LYS A 266 4.92 -31.37 10.53
N PHE A 267 4.14 -31.82 9.57
CA PHE A 267 2.68 -31.79 9.60
C PHE A 267 2.12 -33.20 9.27
N PRO A 268 2.14 -34.13 10.23
CA PRO A 268 1.71 -35.51 9.99
C PRO A 268 0.20 -35.64 9.72
N ASP A 269 -0.63 -34.72 10.19
CA ASP A 269 -2.08 -34.71 9.96
C ASP A 269 -2.61 -33.25 9.86
N PRO A 270 -2.37 -32.54 8.73
CA PRO A 270 -2.82 -31.16 8.56
C PRO A 270 -4.34 -31.00 8.64
N LYS A 271 -5.10 -32.02 8.21
CA LYS A 271 -6.57 -31.99 8.29
C LYS A 271 -7.05 -31.87 9.72
N ARG A 272 -6.55 -32.74 10.59
CA ARG A 272 -6.88 -32.70 12.02
C ARG A 272 -6.48 -31.38 12.68
N MET A 273 -5.34 -30.82 12.29
CA MET A 273 -4.90 -29.52 12.78
C MET A 273 -5.90 -28.41 12.43
N VAL A 274 -6.33 -28.35 11.17
CA VAL A 274 -7.30 -27.34 10.71
C VAL A 274 -8.66 -27.55 11.37
N ASP A 275 -9.14 -28.80 11.48
CA ASP A 275 -10.39 -29.12 12.19
C ASP A 275 -10.35 -28.63 13.65
N ALA A 276 -9.24 -28.84 14.35
CA ALA A 276 -9.09 -28.36 15.71
C ALA A 276 -9.06 -26.82 15.82
N ILE A 277 -8.51 -26.10 14.82
CA ILE A 277 -8.59 -24.64 14.73
C ILE A 277 -10.05 -24.21 14.56
N HIS A 278 -10.82 -24.89 13.69
CA HIS A 278 -12.24 -24.61 13.50
C HIS A 278 -13.08 -24.89 14.77
N GLU A 279 -12.79 -25.96 15.51
CA GLU A 279 -13.43 -26.24 16.80
C GLU A 279 -13.18 -25.15 17.86
N MET A 280 -12.10 -24.38 17.71
CA MET A 280 -11.82 -23.21 18.56
C MET A 280 -12.60 -21.95 18.10
N GLY A 281 -13.33 -22.03 16.98
CA GLY A 281 -14.09 -20.92 16.41
C GLY A 281 -13.24 -19.93 15.61
N CYS A 282 -12.05 -20.35 15.18
CA CYS A 282 -11.14 -19.60 14.32
C CYS A 282 -11.13 -20.17 12.90
N LEU A 283 -10.76 -19.36 11.93
CA LEU A 283 -10.45 -19.77 10.56
C LEU A 283 -8.97 -20.15 10.45
N ALA A 284 -8.62 -20.92 9.43
CA ALA A 284 -7.24 -21.28 9.11
C ALA A 284 -6.84 -20.71 7.75
N THR A 285 -5.72 -19.98 7.70
CA THR A 285 -5.12 -19.53 6.44
C THR A 285 -3.70 -20.04 6.28
N LEU A 286 -3.22 -20.11 5.05
CA LEU A 286 -1.92 -20.67 4.71
C LEU A 286 -1.13 -19.69 3.86
N TRP A 287 0.15 -19.53 4.10
CA TRP A 287 1.07 -18.71 3.33
C TRP A 287 1.36 -19.35 1.97
N VAL A 288 1.25 -18.57 0.88
CA VAL A 288 1.47 -18.99 -0.51
C VAL A 288 2.17 -17.88 -1.31
N TYR A 289 2.80 -18.24 -2.43
CA TYR A 289 3.65 -17.36 -3.24
C TYR A 289 3.70 -17.86 -4.69
N PRO A 290 4.17 -17.06 -5.68
CA PRO A 290 4.14 -17.41 -7.10
C PRO A 290 5.45 -18.01 -7.61
N PHE A 291 6.29 -18.60 -6.76
CA PHE A 291 7.57 -19.21 -7.16
C PHE A 291 7.46 -20.73 -7.20
N ILE A 292 8.29 -21.36 -8.06
CA ILE A 292 8.48 -22.81 -8.12
C ILE A 292 9.98 -23.05 -8.16
N ASN A 293 10.55 -23.52 -7.04
CA ASN A 293 11.98 -23.77 -6.92
C ASN A 293 12.42 -24.97 -7.77
N TYR A 294 13.72 -25.01 -8.09
CA TYR A 294 14.28 -26.11 -8.90
C TYR A 294 14.13 -27.47 -8.25
N GLU A 295 14.10 -27.52 -6.91
CA GLU A 295 13.95 -28.73 -6.09
C GLU A 295 12.51 -29.23 -6.06
N SER A 296 11.54 -28.40 -6.44
CA SER A 296 10.11 -28.79 -6.45
C SER A 296 9.82 -29.80 -7.53
N GLU A 297 9.02 -30.82 -7.21
CA GLU A 297 8.49 -31.79 -8.18
C GLU A 297 7.68 -31.14 -9.31
N ASN A 298 7.17 -29.93 -9.09
CA ASN A 298 6.38 -29.17 -10.05
C ASN A 298 7.23 -28.34 -11.04
N TYR A 299 8.55 -28.18 -10.82
CA TYR A 299 9.36 -27.28 -11.66
C TYR A 299 9.41 -27.72 -13.13
N ASP A 300 9.81 -28.96 -13.38
CA ASP A 300 9.91 -29.48 -14.75
C ASP A 300 8.55 -29.54 -15.44
N TYR A 301 7.49 -29.83 -14.72
CA TYR A 301 6.13 -29.78 -15.26
C TYR A 301 5.77 -28.36 -15.71
N ALA A 302 5.93 -27.36 -14.83
CA ALA A 302 5.63 -25.97 -15.12
C ALA A 302 6.47 -25.41 -16.28
N LYS A 303 7.76 -25.75 -16.32
CA LYS A 303 8.67 -25.41 -17.42
C LYS A 303 8.21 -26.01 -18.76
N ASN A 304 7.90 -27.31 -18.80
CA ASN A 304 7.50 -28.01 -20.02
C ASN A 304 6.14 -27.54 -20.55
N LYS A 305 5.28 -27.03 -19.67
CA LYS A 305 3.97 -26.43 -20.01
C LYS A 305 4.05 -24.94 -20.34
N ASN A 306 5.23 -24.33 -20.28
CA ASN A 306 5.42 -22.87 -20.45
C ASN A 306 4.59 -22.05 -19.44
N TYR A 307 4.53 -22.49 -18.20
CA TYR A 307 3.82 -21.78 -17.12
C TYR A 307 4.69 -20.74 -16.42
N LEU A 308 5.98 -20.66 -16.75
CA LEU A 308 6.95 -19.78 -16.11
C LEU A 308 7.25 -18.55 -16.99
N VAL A 309 7.51 -17.43 -16.35
CA VAL A 309 7.99 -16.22 -17.01
C VAL A 309 9.34 -16.51 -17.66
N MET A 310 9.48 -16.15 -18.94
CA MET A 310 10.72 -16.34 -19.69
C MET A 310 11.72 -15.20 -19.42
N ASN A 311 12.99 -15.48 -19.63
CA ASN A 311 14.02 -14.45 -19.60
C ASN A 311 13.77 -13.36 -20.67
N PRO A 312 14.49 -12.21 -20.63
CA PRO A 312 14.29 -11.14 -21.62
C PRO A 312 14.53 -11.57 -23.09
N ASP A 313 15.35 -12.56 -23.35
CA ASP A 313 15.57 -13.09 -24.70
C ASP A 313 14.43 -14.01 -25.15
N GLY A 314 13.75 -14.66 -24.19
CA GLY A 314 12.56 -15.50 -24.42
C GLY A 314 12.89 -16.93 -24.86
N ASP A 315 14.09 -17.39 -24.60
CA ASP A 315 14.58 -18.72 -25.00
C ASP A 315 14.46 -19.77 -23.89
N LYS A 316 14.34 -19.35 -22.63
CA LYS A 316 14.22 -20.22 -21.45
C LYS A 316 13.49 -19.53 -20.30
N PRO A 317 12.95 -20.27 -19.32
CA PRO A 317 12.44 -19.70 -18.08
C PRO A 317 13.51 -18.84 -17.40
N ALA A 318 13.11 -17.69 -16.88
CA ALA A 318 14.00 -16.84 -16.12
C ALA A 318 14.36 -17.49 -14.78
N GLU A 319 15.64 -17.49 -14.43
CA GLU A 319 16.06 -17.82 -13.08
C GLU A 319 15.67 -16.67 -12.13
N ILE A 320 14.81 -16.96 -11.17
CA ILE A 320 14.45 -16.03 -10.09
C ILE A 320 15.18 -16.46 -8.83
N LYS A 321 15.95 -15.53 -8.26
CA LYS A 321 16.53 -15.68 -6.94
C LYS A 321 15.69 -14.89 -5.94
N TRP A 322 15.15 -15.55 -4.95
CA TRP A 322 14.36 -14.96 -3.87
C TRP A 322 14.96 -15.33 -2.51
N TRP A 323 14.32 -14.96 -1.39
CA TRP A 323 14.91 -15.21 -0.06
C TRP A 323 15.02 -16.68 0.32
N ASP A 324 14.23 -17.56 -0.32
CA ASP A 324 14.18 -19.00 -0.04
C ASP A 324 14.56 -19.88 -1.23
N GLY A 325 15.50 -19.45 -2.03
CA GLY A 325 16.10 -20.29 -3.07
C GLY A 325 16.08 -19.70 -4.47
N LYS A 326 16.07 -20.61 -5.44
CA LYS A 326 16.08 -20.30 -6.86
C LYS A 326 15.06 -21.15 -7.60
N GLY A 327 14.40 -20.55 -8.59
CA GLY A 327 13.42 -21.26 -9.40
C GLY A 327 12.84 -20.38 -10.49
N GLY A 328 11.61 -20.68 -10.89
CA GLY A 328 10.82 -19.92 -11.85
C GLY A 328 9.74 -19.08 -11.19
N LEU A 329 9.33 -18.01 -11.87
CA LEU A 329 8.18 -17.19 -11.53
C LEU A 329 6.99 -17.61 -12.39
N LEU A 330 5.84 -17.81 -11.78
CA LEU A 330 4.62 -18.21 -12.49
C LEU A 330 4.16 -17.09 -13.46
N ASP A 331 3.86 -17.44 -14.71
CA ASP A 331 3.30 -16.50 -15.68
C ASP A 331 1.79 -16.30 -15.45
N LEU A 332 1.44 -15.25 -14.71
CA LEU A 332 0.06 -14.89 -14.39
C LEU A 332 -0.74 -14.34 -15.60
N SER A 333 -0.12 -14.19 -16.77
CA SER A 333 -0.85 -13.88 -18.00
C SER A 333 -1.26 -15.15 -18.79
N ASN A 334 -0.67 -16.29 -18.44
CA ASN A 334 -1.02 -17.58 -19.03
C ASN A 334 -2.26 -18.16 -18.32
N PRO A 335 -3.41 -18.32 -19.02
CA PRO A 335 -4.63 -18.85 -18.39
C PRO A 335 -4.48 -20.28 -17.86
N GLU A 336 -3.67 -21.12 -18.53
CA GLU A 336 -3.41 -22.49 -18.10
C GLU A 336 -2.55 -22.53 -16.82
N ALA A 337 -1.54 -21.65 -16.73
CA ALA A 337 -0.74 -21.51 -15.53
C ALA A 337 -1.57 -21.04 -14.34
N LYS A 338 -2.44 -20.04 -14.54
CA LYS A 338 -3.38 -19.58 -13.49
C LYS A 338 -4.32 -20.69 -13.04
N ARG A 339 -4.88 -21.46 -13.99
CA ARG A 339 -5.79 -22.56 -13.67
C ARG A 339 -5.07 -23.64 -12.87
N TRP A 340 -3.90 -24.06 -13.31
CA TRP A 340 -3.08 -25.05 -12.62
C TRP A 340 -2.73 -24.62 -11.19
N PHE A 341 -2.30 -23.37 -11.01
CA PHE A 341 -1.98 -22.84 -9.68
C PHE A 341 -3.24 -22.78 -8.79
N ASN A 342 -4.37 -22.34 -9.35
CA ASN A 342 -5.64 -22.32 -8.61
C ASN A 342 -6.06 -23.75 -8.19
N GLU A 343 -5.87 -24.76 -9.03
CA GLU A 343 -6.15 -26.16 -8.71
C GLU A 343 -5.31 -26.65 -7.54
N LYS A 344 -4.03 -26.23 -7.43
CA LYS A 344 -3.17 -26.54 -6.27
C LYS A 344 -3.73 -25.89 -4.99
N LEU A 345 -4.12 -24.62 -5.04
CA LEU A 345 -4.70 -23.93 -3.88
C LEU A 345 -6.07 -24.51 -3.47
N GLU A 346 -6.93 -24.81 -4.42
CA GLU A 346 -8.22 -25.44 -4.16
C GLU A 346 -8.06 -26.88 -3.62
N ALA A 347 -7.00 -27.59 -3.98
CA ALA A 347 -6.68 -28.89 -3.39
C ALA A 347 -6.32 -28.75 -1.90
N LEU A 348 -5.57 -27.71 -1.49
CA LEU A 348 -5.29 -27.42 -0.08
C LEU A 348 -6.58 -27.17 0.70
N LYS A 349 -7.51 -26.39 0.15
CA LYS A 349 -8.82 -26.15 0.76
C LYS A 349 -9.63 -27.45 0.88
N ARG A 350 -9.77 -28.22 -0.19
CA ARG A 350 -10.58 -29.45 -0.19
C ARG A 350 -10.01 -30.54 0.71
N ASN A 351 -8.69 -30.71 0.70
CA ASN A 351 -8.05 -31.82 1.40
C ASN A 351 -7.90 -31.53 2.91
N TYR A 352 -7.63 -30.27 3.26
CA TYR A 352 -7.28 -29.92 4.62
C TYR A 352 -8.27 -28.96 5.30
N GLY A 353 -9.10 -28.25 4.54
CA GLY A 353 -10.13 -27.37 5.08
C GLY A 353 -9.71 -25.91 5.28
N PHE A 354 -8.60 -25.45 4.65
CA PHE A 354 -8.20 -24.05 4.75
C PHE A 354 -9.28 -23.10 4.21
N ASP A 355 -9.47 -21.96 4.87
CA ASP A 355 -10.49 -20.97 4.53
C ASP A 355 -9.96 -19.93 3.54
N GLY A 356 -8.66 -19.64 3.56
CA GLY A 356 -8.03 -18.62 2.72
C GLY A 356 -6.51 -18.67 2.75
N PHE A 357 -5.87 -17.62 2.22
CA PHE A 357 -4.43 -17.61 2.02
C PHE A 357 -3.79 -16.25 2.29
N LYS A 358 -2.57 -16.26 2.80
CA LYS A 358 -1.63 -15.14 2.75
C LYS A 358 -0.85 -15.21 1.45
N PHE A 359 -1.20 -14.36 0.50
CA PHE A 359 -0.55 -14.27 -0.80
C PHE A 359 0.68 -13.35 -0.70
N ASP A 360 1.81 -13.95 -0.43
CA ASP A 360 3.08 -13.22 -0.30
C ASP A 360 3.82 -13.09 -1.63
N ALA A 361 4.92 -12.35 -1.65
CA ALA A 361 5.67 -12.04 -2.85
C ALA A 361 4.81 -11.35 -3.95
N GLY A 362 5.00 -11.71 -5.22
CA GLY A 362 4.32 -11.02 -6.33
C GLY A 362 4.94 -9.65 -6.65
N ASP A 363 6.06 -9.33 -6.01
CA ASP A 363 6.79 -8.08 -6.15
C ASP A 363 7.32 -7.87 -7.57
N GLY A 364 7.22 -6.66 -8.08
CA GLY A 364 7.78 -6.27 -9.36
C GLY A 364 9.29 -6.51 -9.47
N ARG A 365 10.03 -6.47 -8.33
CA ARG A 365 11.49 -6.74 -8.29
C ARG A 365 11.89 -8.15 -8.72
N PHE A 366 10.98 -9.13 -8.61
CA PHE A 366 11.23 -10.50 -9.04
C PHE A 366 10.93 -10.72 -10.51
N PHE A 367 10.25 -9.78 -11.15
CA PHE A 367 10.05 -9.86 -12.58
C PHE A 367 11.38 -9.69 -13.32
N PRO A 368 11.70 -10.56 -14.29
CA PRO A 368 12.98 -10.51 -14.98
C PRO A 368 13.15 -9.18 -15.74
N ILE A 369 14.26 -8.50 -15.49
CA ILE A 369 14.63 -7.25 -16.16
C ILE A 369 16.11 -7.24 -16.44
N SER A 370 16.52 -6.68 -17.60
CA SER A 370 17.93 -6.55 -17.95
C SER A 370 18.64 -5.63 -16.97
N ARG A 371 19.80 -6.10 -16.45
CA ARG A 371 20.63 -5.35 -15.52
C ARG A 371 22.06 -5.31 -16.06
N SER A 372 22.74 -4.19 -15.80
CA SER A 372 24.17 -4.02 -15.98
C SER A 372 24.83 -3.81 -14.62
N ASP A 373 26.15 -3.89 -14.57
CA ASP A 373 26.93 -3.55 -13.38
C ASP A 373 26.65 -2.10 -12.98
N GLY A 374 25.90 -1.93 -11.90
CA GLY A 374 25.51 -0.61 -11.37
C GLY A 374 24.07 -0.16 -11.63
N GLY A 375 23.21 -0.97 -12.28
CA GLY A 375 21.82 -0.57 -12.43
C GLY A 375 21.02 -1.34 -13.48
N ILE A 376 19.96 -0.68 -13.98
CA ILE A 376 19.13 -1.21 -15.04
C ILE A 376 19.77 -0.90 -16.38
N ALA A 377 20.01 -1.94 -17.20
CA ALA A 377 20.56 -1.79 -18.53
C ALA A 377 19.63 -0.99 -19.45
N ARG A 378 20.20 -0.16 -20.31
CA ARG A 378 19.48 0.61 -21.34
C ARG A 378 19.87 0.10 -22.73
N PRO A 379 18.93 -0.12 -23.65
CA PRO A 379 17.48 -0.08 -23.46
C PRO A 379 17.01 -1.15 -22.48
N VAL A 380 15.89 -0.88 -21.78
CA VAL A 380 15.34 -1.80 -20.79
C VAL A 380 14.72 -3.00 -21.52
N LYS A 381 15.18 -4.22 -21.19
CA LYS A 381 14.53 -5.46 -21.64
C LYS A 381 13.91 -6.15 -20.43
N ILE A 382 12.68 -6.56 -20.57
CA ILE A 382 11.92 -7.29 -19.53
C ILE A 382 11.66 -8.72 -19.94
N GLY A 383 11.44 -9.59 -18.96
CA GLY A 383 11.03 -10.98 -19.18
C GLY A 383 9.78 -11.07 -20.05
N LYS A 384 9.67 -12.16 -20.78
CA LYS A 384 8.56 -12.40 -21.68
C LYS A 384 7.51 -13.28 -21.00
N THR A 385 6.27 -12.91 -21.18
CA THR A 385 5.08 -13.64 -20.72
C THR A 385 4.13 -13.81 -21.89
N GLN A 386 3.21 -14.75 -21.80
CA GLN A 386 2.24 -15.00 -22.87
C GLN A 386 1.41 -13.75 -23.20
N GLY A 387 1.00 -12.99 -22.17
CA GLY A 387 0.17 -11.79 -22.33
C GLY A 387 0.95 -10.46 -22.30
N GLY A 388 2.28 -10.47 -22.41
CA GLY A 388 3.10 -9.25 -22.46
C GLY A 388 3.04 -8.41 -21.17
N LEU A 389 3.18 -9.04 -20.00
CA LEU A 389 3.17 -8.33 -18.73
C LEU A 389 4.42 -7.48 -18.57
N THR A 390 4.25 -6.30 -17.99
CA THR A 390 5.33 -5.52 -17.37
C THR A 390 5.43 -5.87 -15.88
N PRO A 391 6.54 -5.56 -15.19
CA PRO A 391 6.65 -5.77 -13.74
C PRO A 391 5.49 -5.13 -12.95
N ASN A 392 5.12 -3.89 -13.27
CA ASN A 392 4.00 -3.19 -12.62
C ASN A 392 2.66 -3.89 -12.83
N ARG A 393 2.43 -4.43 -14.04
CA ARG A 393 1.21 -5.16 -14.35
C ARG A 393 1.18 -6.55 -13.72
N TYR A 394 2.34 -7.21 -13.60
CA TYR A 394 2.46 -8.50 -12.91
C TYR A 394 1.95 -8.42 -11.47
N THR A 395 2.35 -7.37 -10.75
CA THR A 395 1.90 -7.11 -9.37
C THR A 395 0.37 -7.01 -9.28
N ASP A 396 -0.27 -6.30 -10.22
CA ASP A 396 -1.73 -6.20 -10.24
C ASP A 396 -2.42 -7.49 -10.70
N GLU A 397 -1.81 -8.28 -11.59
CA GLU A 397 -2.34 -9.59 -12.00
C GLU A 397 -2.33 -10.60 -10.83
N TRP A 398 -1.37 -10.46 -9.87
CA TRP A 398 -1.37 -11.23 -8.62
C TRP A 398 -2.63 -10.96 -7.78
N LEU A 399 -2.97 -9.69 -7.55
CA LEU A 399 -4.19 -9.33 -6.82
C LEU A 399 -5.47 -9.62 -7.61
N LYS A 400 -5.40 -9.49 -8.92
CA LYS A 400 -6.50 -9.86 -9.81
C LYS A 400 -6.78 -11.37 -9.78
N PHE A 401 -5.75 -12.20 -9.72
CA PHE A 401 -5.89 -13.65 -9.53
C PHE A 401 -6.65 -13.97 -8.23
N ILE A 402 -6.31 -13.32 -7.12
CA ILE A 402 -7.00 -13.45 -5.84
C ILE A 402 -8.49 -13.07 -5.98
N TYR A 403 -8.76 -11.97 -6.67
CA TYR A 403 -10.13 -11.48 -6.87
C TYR A 403 -10.95 -12.39 -7.78
N GLU A 404 -10.40 -12.82 -8.91
CA GLU A 404 -11.10 -13.66 -9.91
C GLU A 404 -11.43 -15.04 -9.36
N ASN A 405 -10.61 -15.60 -8.45
CA ASN A 405 -10.86 -16.90 -7.82
C ASN A 405 -11.62 -16.79 -6.49
N GLN A 406 -12.15 -15.59 -6.15
CA GLN A 406 -13.03 -15.36 -5.00
C GLN A 406 -12.39 -15.73 -3.65
N TYR A 407 -11.09 -15.52 -3.49
CA TYR A 407 -10.42 -15.64 -2.20
C TYR A 407 -10.72 -14.39 -1.34
N ASP A 408 -11.87 -14.41 -0.61
CA ASP A 408 -12.31 -13.28 0.20
C ASP A 408 -11.52 -13.13 1.50
N LEU A 409 -10.99 -14.24 2.02
CA LEU A 409 -10.04 -14.28 3.12
C LEU A 409 -8.62 -14.35 2.55
N ALA A 410 -8.13 -13.21 2.07
CA ALA A 410 -6.81 -13.10 1.45
C ALA A 410 -6.17 -11.75 1.74
N GLU A 411 -4.87 -11.78 2.00
CA GLU A 411 -4.01 -10.62 2.14
C GLU A 411 -2.89 -10.63 1.11
N ALA A 412 -2.41 -9.45 0.72
CA ALA A 412 -1.24 -9.29 -0.12
C ALA A 412 -0.48 -8.01 0.26
N ARG A 413 0.87 -8.03 0.15
CA ARG A 413 1.72 -6.88 0.48
C ARG A 413 2.20 -6.09 -0.72
N VAL A 414 1.68 -6.37 -1.90
CA VAL A 414 2.05 -5.72 -3.15
C VAL A 414 0.84 -5.13 -3.84
N GLY A 415 1.05 -4.20 -4.77
CA GLY A 415 0.00 -3.58 -5.57
C GLY A 415 0.53 -2.34 -6.27
N TYR A 416 -0.11 -1.99 -7.39
CA TYR A 416 0.20 -0.80 -8.18
C TYR A 416 -1.07 0.05 -8.40
N LEU A 417 -2.03 -0.43 -9.19
CA LEU A 417 -3.37 0.14 -9.36
C LEU A 417 -4.45 -0.86 -8.92
N ALA A 418 -4.17 -1.62 -7.86
CA ALA A 418 -4.92 -2.80 -7.46
C ALA A 418 -6.01 -2.54 -6.40
N GLN A 419 -6.22 -1.29 -5.98
CA GLN A 419 -7.21 -0.90 -4.97
C GLN A 419 -8.60 -1.46 -5.27
N ARG A 420 -8.95 -1.50 -6.57
CA ARG A 420 -10.24 -2.00 -7.08
C ARG A 420 -10.54 -3.47 -6.78
N PHE A 421 -9.54 -4.28 -6.44
CA PHE A 421 -9.76 -5.70 -6.16
C PHE A 421 -10.23 -5.97 -4.73
N GLY A 422 -10.09 -5.01 -3.81
CA GLY A 422 -10.59 -5.13 -2.44
C GLY A 422 -9.93 -6.27 -1.65
N VAL A 423 -8.66 -6.55 -1.91
CA VAL A 423 -7.82 -7.48 -1.14
C VAL A 423 -7.28 -6.75 0.09
N ILE A 424 -7.06 -7.46 1.18
CA ILE A 424 -6.40 -6.91 2.38
C ILE A 424 -5.01 -6.43 1.99
N ALA A 425 -4.76 -5.14 2.19
CA ALA A 425 -3.49 -4.49 1.93
C ALA A 425 -2.60 -4.60 3.18
N ARG A 426 -1.77 -5.66 3.23
CA ARG A 426 -0.76 -5.80 4.26
C ARG A 426 0.41 -4.87 3.98
N GLU A 427 0.83 -4.12 4.96
CA GLU A 427 2.05 -3.34 4.85
C GLU A 427 3.28 -4.26 4.73
N GLY A 428 4.36 -3.71 4.18
CA GLY A 428 5.64 -4.44 4.11
C GLY A 428 6.21 -4.69 5.50
N ASP A 429 6.98 -5.78 5.60
CA ASP A 429 7.59 -6.27 6.84
C ASP A 429 8.25 -5.14 7.65
N LYS A 430 7.84 -4.98 8.90
CA LYS A 430 8.33 -3.93 9.80
C LYS A 430 9.57 -4.37 10.59
N GLU A 431 10.42 -3.41 10.90
CA GLU A 431 11.47 -3.57 11.90
C GLU A 431 10.92 -3.32 13.31
N SER A 432 11.48 -3.98 14.31
CA SER A 432 11.08 -3.80 15.71
C SER A 432 11.72 -2.52 16.31
N THR A 433 11.36 -1.36 15.74
CA THR A 433 11.87 -0.02 16.08
C THR A 433 10.74 0.99 16.26
N TRP A 434 11.06 2.21 16.69
CA TRP A 434 10.07 3.27 16.95
C TRP A 434 9.84 4.19 15.74
N GLY A 435 10.84 4.33 14.87
CA GLY A 435 10.96 5.44 13.93
C GLY A 435 10.21 5.29 12.61
N LEU A 436 10.42 6.29 11.74
CA LEU A 436 9.93 6.32 10.35
C LEU A 436 10.71 5.36 9.43
N ASP A 437 11.83 4.83 9.91
CA ASP A 437 12.67 3.84 9.25
C ASP A 437 12.10 2.42 9.39
N ASN A 438 10.88 2.25 8.91
CA ASN A 438 10.13 1.00 8.92
C ASN A 438 9.73 0.47 10.31
N GLY A 439 9.66 1.34 11.33
CA GLY A 439 9.23 1.00 12.69
C GLY A 439 7.77 1.34 12.98
N LEU A 440 7.44 1.52 14.27
CA LEU A 440 6.08 1.84 14.73
C LEU A 440 5.49 3.11 14.06
N HIS A 441 6.27 4.19 14.00
CA HIS A 441 5.80 5.42 13.37
C HIS A 441 5.58 5.22 11.85
N ALA A 442 6.44 4.42 11.20
CA ALA A 442 6.27 4.08 9.79
C ALA A 442 4.98 3.27 9.55
N ALA A 443 4.57 2.38 10.45
CA ALA A 443 3.31 1.65 10.32
C ALA A 443 2.11 2.61 10.27
N ILE A 444 2.12 3.69 11.05
CA ILE A 444 1.06 4.72 11.01
C ILE A 444 1.13 5.51 9.70
N THR A 445 2.30 6.05 9.34
CA THR A 445 2.43 6.91 8.15
C THR A 445 2.21 6.15 6.85
N GLN A 446 2.56 4.87 6.78
CA GLN A 446 2.24 3.99 5.65
C GLN A 446 0.73 3.74 5.56
N ALA A 447 0.04 3.48 6.69
CA ALA A 447 -1.42 3.35 6.69
C ALA A 447 -2.12 4.62 6.21
N LEU A 448 -1.68 5.81 6.66
CA LEU A 448 -2.20 7.10 6.20
C LEU A 448 -2.00 7.26 4.68
N THR A 449 -0.82 6.90 4.18
CA THR A 449 -0.47 7.00 2.76
C THR A 449 -1.29 6.04 1.90
N LEU A 450 -1.42 4.76 2.31
CA LEU A 450 -2.22 3.76 1.61
C LEU A 450 -3.70 4.17 1.56
N SER A 451 -4.21 4.64 2.69
CA SER A 451 -5.59 5.11 2.79
C SER A 451 -5.86 6.30 1.85
N LEU A 452 -4.96 7.28 1.83
CA LEU A 452 -5.05 8.44 0.96
C LEU A 452 -5.01 8.02 -0.52
N THR A 453 -4.20 7.03 -0.87
CA THR A 453 -4.08 6.51 -2.23
C THR A 453 -5.13 5.45 -2.60
N GLY A 454 -6.08 5.15 -1.69
CA GLY A 454 -7.30 4.41 -2.03
C GLY A 454 -7.37 2.95 -1.57
N TYR A 455 -6.48 2.49 -0.72
CA TYR A 455 -6.57 1.18 -0.07
C TYR A 455 -7.34 1.31 1.26
N PRO A 456 -8.55 0.75 1.40
CA PRO A 456 -9.31 0.90 2.64
C PRO A 456 -9.05 -0.21 3.67
N TYR A 457 -8.73 -1.43 3.22
CA TYR A 457 -8.60 -2.61 4.07
C TYR A 457 -7.13 -2.82 4.44
N ILE A 458 -6.61 -1.94 5.30
CA ILE A 458 -5.20 -1.88 5.67
C ILE A 458 -4.94 -2.80 6.85
N MET A 459 -3.88 -3.59 6.76
CA MET A 459 -3.27 -4.36 7.84
C MET A 459 -1.83 -3.87 8.02
N PRO A 460 -1.49 -3.20 9.13
CA PRO A 460 -0.19 -2.52 9.29
C PRO A 460 0.95 -3.48 9.71
N ASP A 461 0.99 -4.67 9.10
CA ASP A 461 1.91 -5.76 9.43
C ASP A 461 1.74 -6.27 10.88
N MET A 462 2.59 -7.17 11.32
CA MET A 462 2.53 -7.79 12.64
C MET A 462 2.91 -6.82 13.75
N ILE A 463 2.14 -6.85 14.84
CA ILE A 463 2.41 -6.06 16.05
C ILE A 463 3.81 -6.37 16.58
N GLY A 464 4.61 -5.30 16.76
CA GLY A 464 5.98 -5.39 17.25
C GLY A 464 7.03 -5.66 16.18
N GLY A 465 6.62 -5.78 14.90
CA GLY A 465 7.50 -6.01 13.75
C GLY A 465 8.04 -7.45 13.67
N ASN A 466 8.88 -7.69 12.68
CA ASN A 466 9.35 -9.03 12.30
C ASN A 466 10.55 -9.57 13.10
N GLN A 467 11.13 -8.76 13.97
CA GLN A 467 12.32 -9.11 14.77
C GLN A 467 13.51 -9.66 13.94
N TYR A 468 13.71 -9.12 12.73
CA TYR A 468 14.85 -9.56 11.90
C TYR A 468 16.20 -9.10 12.47
N ARG A 469 16.30 -7.84 12.90
CA ARG A 469 17.54 -7.22 13.43
C ARG A 469 17.43 -6.96 14.92
N TYR A 470 16.26 -6.53 15.39
CA TYR A 470 16.05 -6.08 16.75
C TYR A 470 14.92 -6.87 17.39
N LYS A 471 15.08 -7.20 18.67
CA LYS A 471 13.99 -7.74 19.47
C LYS A 471 13.02 -6.63 19.85
N CYS A 472 11.73 -6.91 19.80
CA CYS A 472 10.71 -6.02 20.28
C CYS A 472 10.71 -6.00 21.82
N ASP A 473 11.00 -4.86 22.44
CA ASP A 473 10.88 -4.75 23.90
C ASP A 473 9.41 -4.56 24.33
N LYS A 474 9.14 -4.77 25.63
CA LYS A 474 7.79 -4.70 26.21
C LYS A 474 7.10 -3.36 25.91
N ASP A 475 7.81 -2.24 26.07
CA ASP A 475 7.23 -0.91 25.88
C ASP A 475 6.84 -0.69 24.42
N LEU A 476 7.73 -1.07 23.49
CA LEU A 476 7.45 -0.99 22.06
C LEU A 476 6.26 -1.87 21.68
N PHE A 477 6.21 -3.10 22.19
CA PHE A 477 5.11 -4.02 21.91
C PHE A 477 3.76 -3.45 22.36
N ILE A 478 3.66 -2.94 23.60
CA ILE A 478 2.43 -2.36 24.12
C ILE A 478 2.02 -1.13 23.29
N ARG A 479 2.96 -0.23 22.98
CA ARG A 479 2.66 0.95 22.16
C ARG A 479 2.26 0.60 20.73
N TRP A 480 2.81 -0.49 20.21
CA TRP A 480 2.38 -1.00 18.90
C TRP A 480 0.96 -1.56 18.96
N VAL A 481 0.62 -2.34 19.99
CA VAL A 481 -0.76 -2.78 20.22
C VAL A 481 -1.71 -1.58 20.25
N GLU A 482 -1.38 -0.55 21.04
CA GLU A 482 -2.19 0.66 21.13
C GLU A 482 -2.34 1.37 19.78
N ALA A 483 -1.23 1.53 19.04
CA ALA A 483 -1.20 2.26 17.78
C ALA A 483 -2.02 1.61 16.67
N VAL A 484 -2.13 0.28 16.65
CA VAL A 484 -2.83 -0.44 15.59
C VAL A 484 -4.18 -1.04 16.03
N ALA A 485 -4.53 -0.95 17.31
CA ALA A 485 -5.76 -1.53 17.85
C ALA A 485 -7.03 -1.04 17.16
N PHE A 486 -7.00 0.12 16.52
CA PHE A 486 -8.11 0.69 15.77
C PHE A 486 -7.90 0.67 14.25
N MET A 487 -6.80 0.10 13.76
CA MET A 487 -6.64 -0.15 12.33
C MET A 487 -7.67 -1.21 11.87
N PRO A 488 -8.09 -1.21 10.59
CA PRO A 488 -9.15 -2.09 10.10
C PRO A 488 -8.90 -3.57 10.37
N ILE A 489 -7.63 -4.00 10.25
CA ILE A 489 -7.22 -5.40 10.46
C ILE A 489 -5.98 -5.40 11.35
N VAL A 490 -6.04 -6.21 12.40
CA VAL A 490 -5.01 -6.33 13.43
C VAL A 490 -4.38 -7.71 13.35
N GLU A 491 -3.04 -7.79 13.33
CA GLU A 491 -2.30 -9.03 13.25
C GLU A 491 -1.28 -9.17 14.39
N TYR A 492 -1.36 -10.29 15.13
CA TYR A 492 -0.37 -10.70 16.11
C TYR A 492 0.51 -11.82 15.54
N SER A 493 1.80 -11.73 15.81
CA SER A 493 2.73 -12.85 15.63
C SER A 493 3.57 -13.06 16.88
N ILE A 494 4.08 -11.98 17.48
CA ILE A 494 4.67 -12.02 18.82
C ILE A 494 3.53 -12.25 19.81
N THR A 495 3.64 -13.26 20.65
CA THR A 495 2.63 -13.58 21.65
C THR A 495 2.78 -12.70 22.90
N PRO A 496 1.72 -11.98 23.35
CA PRO A 496 1.82 -11.06 24.50
C PRO A 496 2.29 -11.71 25.80
N TRP A 497 1.94 -12.98 26.00
CA TRP A 497 2.29 -13.76 27.22
C TRP A 497 3.75 -14.18 27.30
N THR A 498 4.56 -13.95 26.26
CA THR A 498 6.02 -14.12 26.32
C THR A 498 6.71 -13.02 27.10
N TYR A 499 6.05 -11.88 27.30
CA TYR A 499 6.55 -10.79 28.13
C TYR A 499 6.15 -10.98 29.61
N ASP A 500 4.90 -10.75 29.91
CA ASP A 500 4.31 -10.91 31.25
C ASP A 500 2.78 -10.82 31.22
N GLU A 501 2.14 -11.00 32.39
CA GLU A 501 0.69 -10.95 32.54
C GLU A 501 0.11 -9.54 32.28
N GLU A 502 0.83 -8.47 32.68
CA GLU A 502 0.39 -7.09 32.43
C GLU A 502 0.30 -6.81 30.93
N THR A 503 1.32 -7.20 30.17
CA THR A 503 1.33 -7.08 28.69
C THR A 503 0.20 -7.89 28.06
N THR A 504 -0.01 -9.10 28.56
CA THR A 504 -1.09 -9.98 28.10
C THR A 504 -2.47 -9.32 28.30
N GLU A 505 -2.73 -8.79 29.49
CA GLU A 505 -3.99 -8.12 29.79
C GLU A 505 -4.20 -6.84 29.00
N ILE A 506 -3.16 -6.02 28.79
CA ILE A 506 -3.25 -4.80 27.97
C ILE A 506 -3.60 -5.19 26.52
N ALA A 507 -2.86 -6.12 25.91
CA ALA A 507 -3.10 -6.55 24.54
C ALA A 507 -4.51 -7.14 24.36
N LYS A 508 -4.96 -7.95 25.32
CA LYS A 508 -6.29 -8.53 25.32
C LYS A 508 -7.40 -7.46 25.40
N ARG A 509 -7.25 -6.46 26.28
CA ARG A 509 -8.22 -5.36 26.42
C ARG A 509 -8.38 -4.57 25.14
N TYR A 510 -7.28 -4.22 24.47
CA TYR A 510 -7.34 -3.52 23.18
C TYR A 510 -7.93 -4.41 22.06
N SER A 511 -7.62 -5.70 22.04
CA SER A 511 -8.25 -6.65 21.12
C SER A 511 -9.77 -6.79 21.35
N LEU A 512 -10.22 -6.80 22.60
CA LEU A 512 -11.65 -6.80 22.96
C LEU A 512 -12.32 -5.47 22.59
N LEU A 513 -11.62 -4.34 22.78
CA LEU A 513 -12.13 -3.03 22.40
C LEU A 513 -12.31 -2.93 20.88
N HIS A 514 -11.33 -3.39 20.10
CA HIS A 514 -11.46 -3.53 18.64
C HIS A 514 -12.68 -4.37 18.28
N SER A 515 -12.82 -5.55 18.87
CA SER A 515 -13.94 -6.48 18.59
C SER A 515 -15.29 -5.89 18.95
N SER A 516 -15.38 -5.05 19.98
CA SER A 516 -16.62 -4.39 20.39
C SER A 516 -17.13 -3.38 19.36
N LEU A 517 -16.27 -2.94 18.45
CA LEU A 517 -16.57 -2.04 17.34
C LEU A 517 -16.79 -2.77 16.01
N GLY A 518 -16.89 -4.10 16.01
CA GLY A 518 -16.97 -4.91 14.78
C GLY A 518 -18.02 -4.44 13.78
N SER A 519 -19.28 -4.20 14.23
CA SER A 519 -20.34 -3.67 13.34
C SER A 519 -20.02 -2.27 12.78
N TYR A 520 -19.29 -1.46 13.54
CA TYR A 520 -18.83 -0.15 13.08
C TYR A 520 -17.80 -0.31 11.95
N TYR A 521 -16.82 -1.21 12.10
CA TYR A 521 -15.84 -1.49 11.03
C TYR A 521 -16.50 -2.02 9.76
N VAL A 522 -17.45 -2.95 9.89
CA VAL A 522 -18.19 -3.47 8.74
C VAL A 522 -18.94 -2.33 8.02
N SER A 523 -19.57 -1.41 8.76
CA SER A 523 -20.24 -0.24 8.15
C SER A 523 -19.25 0.70 7.42
N LEU A 524 -18.06 0.91 7.97
CA LEU A 524 -17.01 1.69 7.33
C LEU A 524 -16.48 0.97 6.07
N ALA A 525 -16.36 -0.36 6.09
CA ALA A 525 -15.95 -1.15 4.95
C ALA A 525 -16.98 -1.09 3.80
N VAL A 526 -18.27 -1.10 4.11
CA VAL A 526 -19.35 -0.87 3.12
C VAL A 526 -19.20 0.52 2.49
N ASN A 527 -19.04 1.56 3.31
CA ASN A 527 -18.84 2.93 2.81
C ASN A 527 -17.59 3.06 1.93
N ALA A 528 -16.51 2.38 2.29
CA ALA A 528 -15.29 2.36 1.49
C ALA A 528 -15.51 1.73 0.11
N LYS A 529 -16.24 0.61 0.05
CA LYS A 529 -16.61 -0.05 -1.20
C LYS A 529 -17.53 0.81 -2.07
N GLU A 530 -18.56 1.42 -1.49
CA GLU A 530 -19.59 2.14 -2.25
C GLU A 530 -19.17 3.54 -2.66
N ARG A 531 -18.43 4.25 -1.81
CA ARG A 531 -18.12 5.67 -1.98
C ARG A 531 -16.63 5.99 -2.03
N GLY A 532 -15.77 5.02 -1.73
CA GLY A 532 -14.33 5.21 -1.61
C GLY A 532 -13.92 5.97 -0.33
N ASP A 533 -14.79 6.02 0.69
CA ASP A 533 -14.45 6.67 1.95
C ASP A 533 -13.30 5.90 2.62
N PRO A 534 -12.30 6.58 3.21
CA PRO A 534 -11.21 5.91 3.90
C PRO A 534 -11.67 5.37 5.25
N ILE A 535 -11.25 4.15 5.62
CA ILE A 535 -11.46 3.62 6.99
C ILE A 535 -10.46 4.30 7.94
N VAL A 536 -9.16 4.21 7.63
CA VAL A 536 -8.12 5.01 8.30
C VAL A 536 -8.06 6.36 7.60
N CYS A 537 -8.49 7.43 8.25
CA CYS A 537 -8.56 8.73 7.59
C CYS A 537 -7.48 9.68 8.12
N PRO A 538 -6.53 10.14 7.27
CA PRO A 538 -5.63 11.23 7.62
C PRO A 538 -6.40 12.51 7.97
N LEU A 539 -5.94 13.26 8.98
CA LEU A 539 -6.62 14.48 9.39
C LEU A 539 -6.74 15.50 8.26
N VAL A 540 -5.71 15.65 7.44
CA VAL A 540 -5.72 16.54 6.25
C VAL A 540 -6.84 16.20 5.26
N LEU A 541 -7.20 14.93 5.15
CA LEU A 541 -8.27 14.51 4.25
C LEU A 541 -9.65 14.87 4.82
N ARG A 542 -9.83 14.81 6.14
CA ARG A 542 -11.09 15.16 6.82
C ARG A 542 -11.26 16.68 6.98
N PHE A 543 -10.15 17.38 7.23
CA PHE A 543 -10.11 18.83 7.52
C PHE A 543 -9.12 19.56 6.57
N PRO A 544 -9.41 19.60 5.25
CA PRO A 544 -8.46 20.13 4.27
C PRO A 544 -8.20 21.64 4.42
N GLU A 545 -9.07 22.36 5.08
CA GLU A 545 -8.91 23.82 5.32
C GLU A 545 -8.01 24.12 6.55
N ASP A 546 -7.73 23.11 7.38
CA ASP A 546 -6.90 23.24 8.56
C ASP A 546 -5.43 22.99 8.23
N ASP A 547 -4.58 24.01 8.41
CA ASP A 547 -3.15 23.89 8.08
C ASP A 547 -2.39 22.99 9.05
N TYR A 548 -2.82 22.89 10.33
CA TYR A 548 -2.22 21.96 11.28
C TYR A 548 -2.44 20.50 10.85
N CYS A 549 -3.62 20.18 10.37
CA CYS A 549 -3.94 18.83 9.90
C CYS A 549 -3.06 18.37 8.73
N ALA A 550 -2.44 19.30 8.00
CA ALA A 550 -1.58 18.96 6.86
C ALA A 550 -0.31 18.20 7.26
N CYS A 551 0.22 18.44 8.46
CA CYS A 551 1.48 17.88 8.93
C CYS A 551 1.31 16.79 9.99
N ILE A 552 0.08 16.53 10.47
CA ILE A 552 -0.18 15.48 11.46
C ILE A 552 0.02 14.10 10.82
N ASN A 553 0.97 13.34 11.37
CA ASN A 553 1.40 12.04 10.85
C ASN A 553 1.44 10.94 11.92
N ASP A 554 0.99 11.24 13.12
CA ASP A 554 0.95 10.34 14.28
C ASP A 554 -0.45 10.28 14.93
N GLU A 555 -1.44 10.86 14.28
CA GLU A 555 -2.86 10.79 14.62
C GLU A 555 -3.68 10.40 13.39
N TYR A 556 -4.77 9.67 13.62
CA TYR A 556 -5.67 9.27 12.56
C TYR A 556 -7.11 9.15 13.05
N LEU A 557 -8.04 9.20 12.10
CA LEU A 557 -9.46 8.97 12.38
C LEU A 557 -9.88 7.59 11.89
N ILE A 558 -10.72 6.93 12.69
CA ILE A 558 -11.54 5.79 12.28
C ILE A 558 -12.99 6.25 12.30
N GLY A 559 -13.51 6.65 11.14
CA GLY A 559 -14.79 7.36 11.10
C GLY A 559 -14.76 8.62 11.96
N ASN A 560 -15.49 8.61 13.09
CA ASN A 560 -15.59 9.73 14.03
C ASN A 560 -14.80 9.50 15.34
N LEU A 561 -13.87 8.56 15.36
CA LEU A 561 -12.94 8.29 16.47
C LEU A 561 -11.54 8.78 16.12
N LEU A 562 -11.03 9.75 16.88
CA LEU A 562 -9.63 10.20 16.80
C LEU A 562 -8.77 9.30 17.67
N VAL A 563 -7.73 8.75 17.08
CA VAL A 563 -6.74 7.87 17.71
C VAL A 563 -5.39 8.57 17.69
N ALA A 564 -4.78 8.74 18.86
CA ALA A 564 -3.54 9.48 19.02
C ALA A 564 -2.49 8.64 19.78
N PRO A 565 -1.81 7.68 19.12
CA PRO A 565 -0.85 6.77 19.77
C PRO A 565 0.44 7.48 20.19
N VAL A 566 1.08 6.96 21.23
CA VAL A 566 2.43 7.37 21.63
C VAL A 566 3.44 6.62 20.76
N ILE A 567 4.24 7.36 20.01
CA ILE A 567 5.23 6.83 19.07
C ILE A 567 6.69 7.01 19.53
N GLU A 568 6.89 7.53 20.73
CA GLU A 568 8.22 7.75 21.30
C GLU A 568 8.45 6.88 22.53
N LYS A 569 9.69 6.38 22.64
CA LYS A 569 10.11 5.54 23.77
C LYS A 569 10.08 6.31 25.08
N LYS A 570 9.59 5.64 26.15
CA LYS A 570 9.55 6.18 27.52
C LYS A 570 8.72 7.45 27.71
N ARG A 571 7.78 7.73 26.82
CA ARG A 571 6.82 8.83 26.99
C ARG A 571 5.59 8.34 27.73
N SER A 572 5.18 9.11 28.73
CA SER A 572 3.94 8.91 29.51
C SER A 572 2.92 10.03 29.34
N GLU A 573 3.21 10.95 28.44
CA GLU A 573 2.34 12.04 28.01
C GLU A 573 2.57 12.34 26.53
N ARG A 574 1.60 12.95 25.87
CA ARG A 574 1.74 13.48 24.51
C ARG A 574 0.85 14.69 24.26
N GLU A 575 1.20 15.47 23.27
CA GLU A 575 0.33 16.47 22.67
C GLU A 575 -0.61 15.79 21.66
N VAL A 576 -1.88 16.17 21.69
CA VAL A 576 -2.91 15.71 20.75
C VAL A 576 -3.56 16.93 20.12
N TYR A 577 -3.65 16.95 18.80
CA TYR A 577 -4.37 17.99 18.09
C TYR A 577 -5.83 17.57 17.90
N LEU A 578 -6.74 18.33 18.50
CA LEU A 578 -8.18 18.17 18.30
C LEU A 578 -8.63 19.13 17.19
N PRO A 579 -8.98 18.65 15.98
CA PRO A 579 -9.49 19.49 14.90
C PRO A 579 -10.84 20.14 15.27
N ARG A 580 -11.32 21.04 14.41
CA ARG A 580 -12.64 21.67 14.59
C ARG A 580 -13.73 20.63 14.86
N GLY A 581 -14.44 20.81 15.98
CA GLY A 581 -15.52 19.92 16.45
C GLY A 581 -15.60 19.88 17.96
N VAL A 582 -16.50 19.07 18.48
CA VAL A 582 -16.62 18.80 19.93
C VAL A 582 -16.27 17.35 20.19
N TRP A 583 -15.21 17.12 20.92
CA TRP A 583 -14.58 15.84 21.18
C TRP A 583 -14.80 15.37 22.61
N LEU A 584 -15.21 14.13 22.79
CA LEU A 584 -15.35 13.47 24.09
C LEU A 584 -14.09 12.64 24.36
N ASP A 585 -13.32 12.99 25.37
CA ASP A 585 -12.24 12.14 25.85
C ASP A 585 -12.79 10.79 26.35
N PHE A 586 -12.29 9.71 25.80
CA PHE A 586 -12.74 8.35 26.14
C PHE A 586 -12.47 8.02 27.61
N TRP A 587 -11.35 8.47 28.17
CA TRP A 587 -10.92 8.10 29.51
C TRP A 587 -11.59 8.95 30.60
N SER A 588 -11.56 10.26 30.48
CA SER A 588 -12.14 11.18 31.48
C SER A 588 -13.65 11.34 31.30
N GLY A 589 -14.14 11.28 30.07
CA GLY A 589 -15.51 11.66 29.71
C GLY A 589 -15.72 13.17 29.59
N GLU A 590 -14.64 13.95 29.62
CA GLU A 590 -14.66 15.40 29.42
C GLU A 590 -14.92 15.74 27.95
N LYS A 591 -15.65 16.82 27.71
CA LYS A 591 -15.88 17.37 26.38
C LYS A 591 -14.92 18.51 26.12
N MET A 592 -14.30 18.50 24.96
CA MET A 592 -13.35 19.53 24.52
C MET A 592 -13.75 20.05 23.15
N GLU A 593 -13.67 21.37 22.98
CA GLU A 593 -13.92 22.02 21.68
C GLU A 593 -12.58 22.30 20.99
N GLY A 594 -12.47 21.88 19.71
CA GLY A 594 -11.36 22.19 18.80
C GLY A 594 -11.69 23.36 17.87
N PRO A 595 -10.70 23.95 17.15
CA PRO A 595 -9.33 23.42 17.05
C PRO A 595 -8.45 23.82 18.24
N LYS A 596 -7.70 22.87 18.78
CA LYS A 596 -6.69 23.12 19.82
C LYS A 596 -5.74 21.94 19.99
N THR A 597 -4.54 22.19 20.49
CA THR A 597 -3.64 21.16 21.02
C THR A 597 -3.84 20.99 22.52
N VAL A 598 -3.87 19.77 23.01
CA VAL A 598 -3.96 19.42 24.42
C VAL A 598 -2.84 18.46 24.80
N THR A 599 -2.19 18.70 25.95
CA THR A 599 -1.25 17.73 26.53
C THR A 599 -2.02 16.77 27.42
N VAL A 600 -1.84 15.47 27.22
CA VAL A 600 -2.57 14.44 27.95
C VAL A 600 -1.64 13.37 28.49
N GLU A 601 -1.99 12.85 29.67
CA GLU A 601 -1.32 11.67 30.23
C GLU A 601 -1.60 10.43 29.37
N ALA A 602 -0.57 9.71 29.04
CA ALA A 602 -0.61 8.49 28.24
C ALA A 602 0.35 7.42 28.81
N PRO A 603 0.10 6.90 30.04
CA PRO A 603 0.86 5.76 30.56
C PRO A 603 0.65 4.52 29.67
N LEU A 604 1.52 3.50 29.78
CA LEU A 604 1.55 2.30 28.92
C LEU A 604 0.23 1.52 28.75
N LYS A 605 -0.81 1.82 29.46
CA LYS A 605 -2.12 1.16 29.35
C LYS A 605 -3.24 2.10 28.87
N ARG A 606 -2.86 3.31 28.44
CA ARG A 606 -3.82 4.37 28.11
C ARG A 606 -3.47 5.02 26.78
N LEU A 607 -4.10 4.57 25.72
CA LEU A 607 -4.09 5.22 24.42
C LEU A 607 -5.01 6.44 24.44
N PRO A 608 -4.57 7.66 24.13
CA PRO A 608 -5.45 8.81 23.97
C PRO A 608 -6.44 8.60 22.82
N LEU A 609 -7.73 8.72 23.15
CA LEU A 609 -8.86 8.47 22.25
C LEU A 609 -9.91 9.55 22.44
N TYR A 610 -10.41 10.12 21.34
CA TYR A 610 -11.44 11.14 21.34
C TYR A 610 -12.55 10.79 20.36
N ILE A 611 -13.81 10.95 20.79
CA ILE A 611 -14.99 10.61 20.00
C ILE A 611 -15.71 11.89 19.63
N GLU A 612 -15.98 12.10 18.35
CA GLU A 612 -16.78 13.24 17.90
C GLU A 612 -18.21 13.13 18.48
N THR A 613 -18.63 14.12 19.27
CA THR A 613 -19.87 14.03 20.07
C THR A 613 -21.15 13.97 19.23
N GLN A 614 -21.09 14.33 17.95
CA GLN A 614 -22.21 14.25 17.02
C GLN A 614 -22.58 12.79 16.68
N ASP A 615 -21.63 11.85 16.80
CA ASP A 615 -21.88 10.41 16.63
C ASP A 615 -22.33 9.77 17.94
N SER A 616 -23.61 9.95 18.26
CA SER A 616 -24.21 9.42 19.50
C SER A 616 -24.13 7.89 19.59
N ASN A 617 -24.15 7.17 18.45
CA ASN A 617 -24.08 5.71 18.41
C ASN A 617 -22.66 5.24 18.78
N LEU A 618 -21.63 5.86 18.20
CA LEU A 618 -20.24 5.56 18.55
C LEU A 618 -19.94 5.93 20.01
N VAL A 619 -20.43 7.08 20.48
CA VAL A 619 -20.30 7.47 21.90
C VAL A 619 -20.93 6.43 22.82
N ALA A 620 -22.12 5.93 22.51
CA ALA A 620 -22.79 4.90 23.30
C ALA A 620 -22.01 3.56 23.29
N ALA A 621 -21.57 3.12 22.11
CA ALA A 621 -20.79 1.89 21.93
C ALA A 621 -19.47 1.95 22.72
N MET A 622 -18.73 3.04 22.61
CA MET A 622 -17.45 3.24 23.32
C MET A 622 -17.62 3.32 24.84
N LYS A 623 -18.66 3.98 25.32
CA LYS A 623 -19.00 4.00 26.76
C LYS A 623 -19.38 2.62 27.28
N LYS A 624 -20.09 1.81 26.49
CA LYS A 624 -20.42 0.42 26.84
C LYS A 624 -19.14 -0.41 26.91
N ALA A 625 -18.32 -0.38 25.86
CA ALA A 625 -17.06 -1.10 25.80
C ALA A 625 -16.13 -0.74 26.98
N LYS A 626 -15.99 0.55 27.30
CA LYS A 626 -15.21 1.00 28.47
C LYS A 626 -15.67 0.34 29.77
N ARG A 627 -17.01 0.30 30.01
CA ARG A 627 -17.57 -0.32 31.23
C ARG A 627 -17.32 -1.82 31.29
N GLU A 628 -17.40 -2.52 30.15
CA GLU A 628 -17.27 -3.98 30.08
C GLU A 628 -15.81 -4.45 30.15
N ILE A 629 -14.90 -3.74 29.48
CA ILE A 629 -13.51 -4.16 29.28
C ILE A 629 -12.56 -3.60 30.34
N PHE A 630 -12.79 -2.33 30.77
CA PHE A 630 -11.89 -1.64 31.69
C PHE A 630 -12.43 -1.50 33.12
N LYS A 631 -13.53 -2.20 33.46
CA LYS A 631 -13.92 -2.38 34.87
C LYS A 631 -12.81 -3.11 35.62
N LYS A 632 -12.49 -2.58 36.79
CA LYS A 632 -11.57 -3.21 37.74
C LYS A 632 -12.11 -4.54 38.25
#